data_e1cf954401aa13cc5dbdda96a3c67e9a
#
_entry.id   e1cf954401aa13cc5dbdda96a3c67e9a
#
_cell.length_a   1.000
_cell.length_b   1.000
_cell.length_c   1.000
_cell.angle_alpha   90.00
_cell.angle_beta   90.00
_cell.angle_gamma   90.00
#
_symmetry.space_group_name_H-M   'P 1'
#
loop_
_entity.id
_entity.type
_entity.pdbx_description
1 polymer ?
#
loop_
_entity_poly.entity_id
_entity_poly.type
_entity_poly.pdbx_seq_one_letter_code
_entity_poly.pdbx_strand_id
1 'polypeptide(L)'
;MRTVGVDLAAGVPGTALAEIEWSADGARLTRLEVAVDDAAIVASVSSGVAYLGVDCPLGWPDAFVDFVGAHHAHGEPRLGEADGGPDWRRPLVYRHTDHVVRERIGRWPLSVSTDRLGVTALRGAGLTRRLAAAGFPV
;
A
#
# COMPACT_ATOMS: atom_id res chain seq x y z
N MET A 1 -1.10 -16.39 -19.76
CA MET A 1 -1.40 -15.17 -18.97
C MET A 1 -0.20 -14.88 -18.09
N ARG A 2 0.24 -13.61 -17.96
CA ARG A 2 1.38 -13.25 -17.11
C ARG A 2 0.89 -12.38 -15.93
N THR A 3 1.39 -12.65 -14.74
CA THR A 3 1.15 -11.85 -13.54
C THR A 3 2.46 -11.44 -12.90
N VAL A 4 2.46 -10.29 -12.21
CA VAL A 4 3.59 -9.78 -11.44
C VAL A 4 3.17 -9.63 -9.99
N GLY A 5 4.00 -10.09 -9.07
CA GLY A 5 3.89 -9.87 -7.64
C GLY A 5 5.07 -9.04 -7.15
N VAL A 6 4.81 -8.07 -6.29
CA VAL A 6 5.84 -7.22 -5.67
C VAL A 6 5.66 -7.22 -4.16
N ASP A 7 6.68 -7.61 -3.44
CA ASP A 7 6.84 -7.35 -2.01
C ASP A 7 7.56 -6.01 -1.86
N LEU A 8 6.79 -4.96 -1.57
CA LEU A 8 7.28 -3.58 -1.60
C LEU A 8 7.77 -3.14 -0.21
N ALA A 9 9.06 -3.01 -0.05
CA ALA A 9 9.64 -2.40 1.15
C ALA A 9 9.78 -0.87 1.02
N ALA A 10 10.13 -0.21 2.11
CA ALA A 10 10.44 1.22 2.14
C ALA A 10 11.61 1.61 1.23
N GLY A 11 12.54 0.68 0.98
CA GLY A 11 13.71 0.88 0.13
C GLY A 11 14.00 -0.30 -0.80
N VAL A 12 14.79 -0.03 -1.83
CA VAL A 12 15.19 -0.99 -2.86
C VAL A 12 15.74 -2.32 -2.30
N PRO A 13 16.66 -2.33 -1.32
CA PRO A 13 17.27 -3.58 -0.86
C PRO A 13 16.28 -4.60 -0.28
N GLY A 14 15.15 -4.15 0.26
CA GLY A 14 14.13 -5.03 0.82
C GLY A 14 12.99 -5.36 -0.13
N THR A 15 13.01 -4.86 -1.37
CA THR A 15 11.95 -5.06 -2.35
C THR A 15 12.24 -6.28 -3.21
N ALA A 16 11.25 -7.14 -3.42
CA ALA A 16 11.33 -8.29 -4.31
C ALA A 16 10.22 -8.26 -5.37
N LEU A 17 10.50 -8.87 -6.54
CA LEU A 17 9.57 -9.01 -7.65
C LEU A 17 9.58 -10.45 -8.15
N ALA A 18 8.39 -10.98 -8.40
CA ALA A 18 8.19 -12.28 -9.04
C ALA A 18 7.30 -12.14 -10.27
N GLU A 19 7.67 -12.78 -11.39
CA GLU A 19 6.83 -12.93 -12.57
C GLU A 19 6.42 -14.38 -12.74
N ILE A 20 5.12 -14.60 -12.99
CA ILE A 20 4.55 -15.94 -13.20
C ILE A 20 3.80 -15.97 -14.52
N GLU A 21 4.12 -16.95 -15.33
CA GLU A 21 3.37 -17.34 -16.50
C GLU A 21 2.38 -18.47 -16.17
N TRP A 22 1.14 -18.29 -16.59
CA TRP A 22 0.04 -19.22 -16.41
C TRP A 22 -0.35 -19.81 -17.76
N SER A 23 -0.42 -21.15 -17.85
CA SER A 23 -0.88 -21.90 -18.98
C SER A 23 -1.98 -22.90 -18.57
N ALA A 24 -2.48 -23.69 -19.51
CA ALA A 24 -3.41 -24.78 -19.21
C ALA A 24 -2.75 -25.87 -18.33
N ASP A 25 -1.42 -26.04 -18.47
CA ASP A 25 -0.64 -27.05 -17.76
C ASP A 25 -0.14 -26.62 -16.37
N GLY A 26 -0.38 -25.37 -15.99
CA GLY A 26 -0.01 -24.86 -14.67
C GLY A 26 0.64 -23.47 -14.68
N ALA A 27 1.39 -23.20 -13.62
CA ALA A 27 2.07 -21.93 -13.38
C ALA A 27 3.60 -22.14 -13.40
N ARG A 28 4.31 -21.21 -14.02
CA ARG A 28 5.78 -21.22 -14.09
C ARG A 28 6.32 -19.88 -13.60
N LEU A 29 7.18 -19.92 -12.59
CA LEU A 29 7.97 -18.76 -12.18
C LEU A 29 9.02 -18.47 -13.26
N THR A 30 8.94 -17.29 -13.88
CA THR A 30 9.83 -16.86 -14.97
C THR A 30 10.89 -15.88 -14.53
N ARG A 31 10.61 -15.13 -13.45
CA ARG A 31 11.56 -14.19 -12.85
C ARG A 31 11.35 -14.14 -11.34
N LEU A 32 12.42 -14.13 -10.59
CA LEU A 32 12.46 -13.80 -9.17
C LEU A 32 13.69 -12.93 -8.93
N GLU A 33 13.46 -11.72 -8.45
CA GLU A 33 14.53 -10.73 -8.26
C GLU A 33 14.34 -9.99 -6.94
N VAL A 34 15.44 -9.70 -6.27
CA VAL A 34 15.52 -8.92 -5.04
C VAL A 34 16.26 -7.62 -5.32
N ALA A 35 16.11 -6.65 -4.43
CA ALA A 35 16.67 -5.31 -4.58
C ALA A 35 16.18 -4.59 -5.86
N VAL A 36 14.88 -4.69 -6.11
CA VAL A 36 14.23 -4.14 -7.30
C VAL A 36 13.82 -2.69 -7.05
N ASP A 37 14.13 -1.80 -8.00
CA ASP A 37 13.69 -0.41 -7.96
C ASP A 37 12.33 -0.20 -8.65
N ASP A 38 11.76 1.00 -8.49
CA ASP A 38 10.47 1.34 -9.06
C ASP A 38 10.47 1.34 -10.59
N ALA A 39 11.61 1.66 -11.22
CA ALA A 39 11.73 1.67 -12.68
C ALA A 39 11.64 0.26 -13.23
N ALA A 40 12.30 -0.71 -12.59
CA ALA A 40 12.22 -2.13 -12.96
C ALA A 40 10.81 -2.70 -12.76
N ILE A 41 10.09 -2.29 -11.70
CA ILE A 41 8.69 -2.68 -11.49
C ILE A 41 7.82 -2.15 -12.63
N VAL A 42 7.92 -0.86 -12.96
CA VAL A 42 7.15 -0.24 -14.07
C VAL A 42 7.49 -0.92 -15.40
N ALA A 43 8.76 -1.17 -15.69
CA ALA A 43 9.19 -1.86 -16.92
C ALA A 43 8.60 -3.27 -17.03
N SER A 44 8.59 -4.02 -15.92
CA SER A 44 8.00 -5.37 -15.86
C SER A 44 6.51 -5.36 -16.19
N VAL A 45 5.78 -4.37 -15.69
CA VAL A 45 4.33 -4.23 -15.93
C VAL A 45 4.05 -3.76 -17.35
N SER A 46 4.83 -2.82 -17.88
CA SER A 46 4.64 -2.23 -19.23
C SER A 46 4.79 -3.25 -20.37
N SER A 47 5.40 -4.39 -20.13
CA SER A 47 5.56 -5.48 -21.12
C SER A 47 4.33 -6.39 -21.29
N GLY A 48 3.14 -5.96 -20.80
CA GLY A 48 1.88 -6.68 -20.98
C GLY A 48 1.60 -7.69 -19.86
N VAL A 49 1.08 -7.23 -18.74
CA VAL A 49 0.71 -8.01 -17.55
C VAL A 49 -0.79 -7.99 -17.37
N ALA A 50 -1.39 -9.16 -17.07
CA ALA A 50 -2.81 -9.26 -16.80
C ALA A 50 -3.18 -8.71 -15.40
N TYR A 51 -2.32 -9.01 -14.40
CA TYR A 51 -2.51 -8.55 -13.02
C TYR A 51 -1.17 -8.22 -12.38
N LEU A 52 -1.18 -7.14 -11.61
CA LEU A 52 -0.12 -6.74 -10.69
C LEU A 52 -0.64 -6.83 -9.25
N GLY A 53 0.02 -7.63 -8.41
CA GLY A 53 -0.18 -7.64 -6.96
C GLY A 53 0.98 -6.92 -6.29
N VAL A 54 0.69 -5.99 -5.39
CA VAL A 54 1.71 -5.28 -4.60
C VAL A 54 1.38 -5.42 -3.12
N ASP A 55 2.31 -5.97 -2.35
CA ASP A 55 2.19 -6.00 -0.89
C ASP A 55 2.65 -4.65 -0.33
N CYS A 56 1.70 -3.73 -0.22
CA CYS A 56 1.89 -2.46 0.44
C CYS A 56 0.55 -1.90 0.94
N PRO A 57 0.54 -1.07 1.99
CA PRO A 57 -0.67 -0.37 2.38
C PRO A 57 -1.04 0.69 1.34
N LEU A 58 -2.27 0.63 0.85
CA LEU A 58 -2.83 1.61 -0.08
C LEU A 58 -3.68 2.62 0.69
N GLY A 59 -3.22 3.87 0.72
CA GLY A 59 -3.92 4.98 1.36
C GLY A 59 -3.82 4.98 2.89
N TRP A 60 -4.31 6.07 3.46
CA TRP A 60 -4.41 6.34 4.89
C TRP A 60 -5.87 6.44 5.32
N PRO A 61 -6.20 6.33 6.61
CA PRO A 61 -7.55 6.66 7.07
C PRO A 61 -7.93 8.09 6.69
N ASP A 62 -9.12 8.31 6.14
CA ASP A 62 -9.59 9.66 5.76
C ASP A 62 -9.54 10.62 6.94
N ALA A 63 -9.98 10.16 8.11
CA ALA A 63 -9.92 10.94 9.36
C ALA A 63 -8.48 11.37 9.71
N PHE A 64 -7.46 10.55 9.43
CA PHE A 64 -6.06 10.91 9.64
C PHE A 64 -5.61 12.02 8.68
N VAL A 65 -5.96 11.91 7.41
CA VAL A 65 -5.61 12.92 6.39
C VAL A 65 -6.27 14.26 6.73
N ASP A 66 -7.56 14.24 7.09
CA ASP A 66 -8.32 15.43 7.48
C ASP A 66 -7.75 16.07 8.74
N PHE A 67 -7.41 15.27 9.74
CA PHE A 67 -6.82 15.75 10.99
C PHE A 67 -5.47 16.45 10.74
N VAL A 68 -4.56 15.80 10.02
CA VAL A 68 -3.23 16.36 9.73
C VAL A 68 -3.34 17.61 8.86
N GLY A 69 -4.23 17.61 7.86
CA GLY A 69 -4.48 18.76 7.01
C GLY A 69 -5.04 19.96 7.79
N ALA A 70 -6.02 19.75 8.65
CA ALA A 70 -6.59 20.80 9.49
C ALA A 70 -5.55 21.33 10.48
N HIS A 71 -4.80 20.46 11.15
CA HIS A 71 -3.73 20.86 12.08
C HIS A 71 -2.65 21.69 11.36
N HIS A 72 -2.21 21.27 10.19
CA HIS A 72 -1.24 22.01 9.38
C HIS A 72 -1.73 23.42 9.00
N ALA A 73 -3.01 23.54 8.67
CA ALA A 73 -3.66 24.81 8.32
C ALA A 73 -4.04 25.67 9.54
N HIS A 74 -3.64 25.29 10.75
CA HIS A 74 -4.06 25.94 12.01
C HIS A 74 -5.59 26.02 12.19
N GLY A 75 -6.31 25.09 11.53
CA GLY A 75 -7.76 24.95 11.64
C GLY A 75 -8.17 24.01 12.77
N GLU A 76 -9.47 24.02 13.06
CA GLU A 76 -10.07 23.08 14.02
C GLU A 76 -10.18 21.69 13.34
N PRO A 77 -9.58 20.62 13.91
CA PRO A 77 -9.79 19.27 13.41
C PRO A 77 -11.27 18.89 13.55
N ARG A 78 -11.88 18.39 12.49
CA ARG A 78 -13.26 17.88 12.49
C ARG A 78 -13.41 16.53 13.21
N LEU A 79 -12.69 16.33 14.26
CA LEU A 79 -12.86 15.18 15.13
C LEU A 79 -13.66 15.69 16.33
N GLY A 80 -14.79 15.03 16.56
CA GLY A 80 -15.63 15.35 17.69
C GLY A 80 -14.83 15.57 18.99
N GLU A 81 -15.42 15.81 20.10
CA GLU A 81 -14.75 16.21 21.35
C GLU A 81 -13.45 15.43 21.58
N ALA A 82 -12.33 16.08 21.28
CA ALA A 82 -11.00 15.56 21.57
C ALA A 82 -10.75 15.70 23.06
N ASP A 83 -11.39 14.84 23.85
CA ASP A 83 -11.36 14.86 25.31
C ASP A 83 -10.03 14.37 25.93
N GLY A 84 -9.04 14.11 25.04
CA GLY A 84 -7.75 13.55 25.45
C GLY A 84 -7.76 12.05 25.73
N GLY A 85 -8.91 11.38 25.66
CA GLY A 85 -9.03 9.92 25.77
C GLY A 85 -8.44 9.18 24.57
N PRO A 86 -8.32 7.84 24.61
CA PRO A 86 -7.76 7.07 23.49
C PRO A 86 -8.75 6.90 22.34
N ASP A 87 -10.04 7.02 22.55
CA ASP A 87 -11.07 6.59 21.59
C ASP A 87 -11.17 7.52 20.38
N TRP A 88 -11.00 8.83 20.53
CA TRP A 88 -11.02 9.77 19.42
C TRP A 88 -9.88 9.53 18.39
N ARG A 89 -8.77 8.92 18.85
CA ARG A 89 -7.61 8.62 17.99
C ARG A 89 -7.80 7.35 17.16
N ARG A 90 -8.71 6.48 17.54
CA ARG A 90 -8.90 5.18 16.87
C ARG A 90 -9.23 5.32 15.38
N PRO A 91 -10.10 6.24 14.93
CA PRO A 91 -10.35 6.47 13.50
C PRO A 91 -9.13 6.98 12.72
N LEU A 92 -8.15 7.61 13.41
CA LEU A 92 -6.92 8.09 12.80
C LEU A 92 -5.91 6.96 12.55
N VAL A 93 -6.02 5.87 13.30
CA VAL A 93 -5.03 4.79 13.33
C VAL A 93 -5.34 3.72 12.29
N TYR A 94 -6.62 3.35 12.14
CA TYR A 94 -7.02 2.19 11.36
C TYR A 94 -7.97 2.56 10.23
N ARG A 95 -7.69 2.00 9.03
CA ARG A 95 -8.57 2.08 7.85
C ARG A 95 -9.76 1.14 8.04
N HIS A 96 -10.79 1.30 7.23
CA HIS A 96 -11.92 0.37 7.20
C HIS A 96 -11.46 -1.08 6.98
N THR A 97 -10.52 -1.30 6.05
CA THR A 97 -9.94 -2.63 5.78
C THR A 97 -9.27 -3.25 7.00
N ASP A 98 -8.62 -2.45 7.84
CA ASP A 98 -7.96 -2.91 9.06
C ASP A 98 -8.98 -3.39 10.10
N HIS A 99 -10.15 -2.72 10.19
CA HIS A 99 -11.28 -3.17 11.02
C HIS A 99 -11.84 -4.52 10.53
N VAL A 100 -12.05 -4.67 9.21
CA VAL A 100 -12.54 -5.94 8.64
C VAL A 100 -11.55 -7.09 8.93
N VAL A 101 -10.26 -6.84 8.81
CA VAL A 101 -9.23 -7.83 9.17
C VAL A 101 -9.31 -8.18 10.66
N ARG A 102 -9.39 -7.15 11.54
CA ARG A 102 -9.51 -7.34 12.98
C ARG A 102 -10.71 -8.20 13.37
N GLU A 103 -11.87 -7.95 12.75
CA GLU A 103 -13.09 -8.71 13.00
C GLU A 103 -12.94 -10.19 12.62
N ARG A 104 -12.27 -10.46 11.48
CA ARG A 104 -12.13 -11.83 10.95
C ARG A 104 -11.07 -12.67 11.67
N ILE A 105 -9.95 -12.10 12.04
CA ILE A 105 -8.79 -12.83 12.56
C ILE A 105 -8.47 -12.53 14.03
N GLY A 106 -9.19 -11.60 14.67
CA GLY A 106 -9.02 -11.28 16.09
C GLY A 106 -7.77 -10.44 16.41
N ARG A 107 -7.00 -9.99 15.40
CA ARG A 107 -5.77 -9.21 15.60
C ARG A 107 -5.80 -7.94 14.75
N TRP A 108 -5.29 -6.85 15.32
CA TRP A 108 -5.07 -5.63 14.56
C TRP A 108 -3.88 -5.81 13.61
N PRO A 109 -4.02 -5.42 12.34
CA PRO A 109 -2.86 -5.23 11.47
C PRO A 109 -2.03 -4.03 11.93
N LEU A 110 -0.83 -3.86 11.39
CA LEU A 110 -0.04 -2.66 11.60
C LEU A 110 -0.75 -1.45 10.99
N SER A 111 -0.73 -0.34 11.72
CA SER A 111 -1.29 0.93 11.25
C SER A 111 -0.39 1.57 10.20
N VAL A 112 -0.97 2.05 9.11
CA VAL A 112 -0.24 2.83 8.11
C VAL A 112 0.11 4.23 8.60
N SER A 113 -0.68 4.79 9.51
CA SER A 113 -0.50 6.16 10.04
C SER A 113 0.44 6.24 11.24
N THR A 114 0.52 5.19 12.06
CA THR A 114 1.24 5.25 13.35
C THR A 114 2.34 4.22 13.51
N ASP A 115 2.41 3.21 12.63
CA ASP A 115 3.45 2.18 12.67
C ASP A 115 4.47 2.33 11.54
N ARG A 116 5.37 1.35 11.40
CA ARG A 116 6.48 1.36 10.46
C ARG A 116 6.10 1.27 8.97
N LEU A 117 4.82 1.14 8.65
CA LEU A 117 4.34 1.01 7.26
C LEU A 117 4.25 2.34 6.51
N GLY A 118 4.35 3.48 7.19
CA GLY A 118 4.17 4.79 6.59
C GLY A 118 5.11 5.06 5.41
N VAL A 119 6.40 4.72 5.54
CA VAL A 119 7.39 4.94 4.45
C VAL A 119 7.11 4.04 3.25
N THR A 120 6.72 2.77 3.47
CA THR A 120 6.31 1.86 2.40
C THR A 120 5.03 2.37 1.71
N ALA A 121 4.07 2.91 2.45
CA ALA A 121 2.86 3.50 1.89
C ALA A 121 3.15 4.73 1.02
N LEU A 122 4.08 5.61 1.43
CA LEU A 122 4.52 6.75 0.62
C LEU A 122 5.17 6.30 -0.70
N ARG A 123 6.03 5.28 -0.65
CA ARG A 123 6.62 4.69 -1.85
C ARG A 123 5.55 4.05 -2.74
N GLY A 124 4.61 3.30 -2.16
CA GLY A 124 3.46 2.72 -2.87
C GLY A 124 2.63 3.77 -3.60
N ALA A 125 2.31 4.90 -2.96
CA ALA A 125 1.62 6.02 -3.59
C ALA A 125 2.41 6.64 -4.76
N GLY A 126 3.74 6.75 -4.62
CA GLY A 126 4.62 7.18 -5.71
C GLY A 126 4.65 6.19 -6.88
N LEU A 127 4.72 4.89 -6.59
CA LEU A 127 4.69 3.81 -7.58
C LEU A 127 3.35 3.79 -8.34
N THR A 128 2.22 3.92 -7.64
CA THR A 128 0.88 4.02 -8.24
C THR A 128 0.81 5.13 -9.29
N ARG A 129 1.35 6.32 -8.99
CA ARG A 129 1.41 7.43 -9.96
C ARG A 129 2.26 7.11 -11.18
N ARG A 130 3.39 6.42 -11.01
CA ARG A 130 4.27 6.00 -12.12
C ARG A 130 3.59 4.96 -13.00
N LEU A 131 2.89 4.00 -12.41
CA LEU A 131 2.12 2.99 -13.13
C LEU A 131 1.01 3.64 -13.95
N ALA A 132 0.24 4.56 -13.36
CA ALA A 132 -0.78 5.33 -14.06
C ALA A 132 -0.19 6.12 -15.24
N ALA A 133 0.95 6.80 -15.06
CA ALA A 133 1.65 7.52 -16.12
C ALA A 133 2.17 6.62 -17.24
N ALA A 134 2.48 5.35 -16.93
CA ALA A 134 2.86 4.32 -17.90
C ALA A 134 1.64 3.64 -18.57
N GLY A 135 0.41 4.09 -18.26
CA GLY A 135 -0.83 3.59 -18.87
C GLY A 135 -1.39 2.31 -18.21
N PHE A 136 -0.86 1.90 -17.07
CA PHE A 136 -1.42 0.78 -16.30
C PHE A 136 -2.57 1.28 -15.43
N PRO A 137 -3.76 0.65 -15.49
CA PRO A 137 -4.90 1.04 -14.65
C PRO A 137 -4.61 0.72 -13.17
N VAL A 138 -4.78 1.68 -12.31
CA VAL A 138 -4.54 1.61 -10.87
C VAL A 138 -5.75 2.10 -10.09
#